data_f77e1c3f0b7c788bcc2d80420e867e53
#
_entry.id   f77e1c3f0b7c788bcc2d80420e867e53
#
_cell.length_a   1.000
_cell.length_b   1.000
_cell.length_c   1.000
_cell.angle_alpha   90.00
_cell.angle_beta   90.00
_cell.angle_gamma   90.00
#
_symmetry.space_group_name_H-M   'P 1'
#
loop_
_entity.id
_entity.type
_entity.pdbx_description
1 polymer ?
#
loop_
_entity_poly.entity_id
_entity_poly.type
_entity_poly.pdbx_seq_one_letter_code
_entity_poly.pdbx_strand_id
1 'polypeptide(L)'
;MLIFELSQTGRIAKAQIPVNLKPGNKLSIPENLLRKTEPLLPQVSELQVVRHFTRLSQKNFSIDTHFYPLGSCTMKYNPRGVHRLASLPNFLNQHPLITEENCQGTLRCLYEFQEILKEVTGMAGVSLTPMAGAQGEFAGVAMIKAYHASRGDKARTEFLIPDAAHGTNPASAVMCGYKVREIPTNRAGDVDLVALNAVVGPHTAGIMLTNPSTLGVFERQIEQIAHIIHQAGGLLYYDGANLNAILAKIRPGDMGFDVMHLNLHKTFAT
;
A
#
# COMPACT_ATOMS: atom_id res chain seq x y z
N MET A 1 10.56 18.74 -28.14
CA MET A 1 11.60 17.94 -28.83
C MET A 1 11.82 16.68 -28.04
N LEU A 2 11.61 15.53 -28.66
CA LEU A 2 11.88 14.22 -28.07
C LEU A 2 13.38 13.89 -28.21
N ILE A 3 13.88 13.00 -27.31
CA ILE A 3 15.28 12.58 -27.38
C ILE A 3 15.63 11.91 -28.71
N PHE A 4 14.65 11.24 -29.35
CA PHE A 4 14.79 10.62 -30.66
C PHE A 4 15.06 11.64 -31.79
N GLU A 5 14.50 12.86 -31.66
CA GLU A 5 14.71 13.94 -32.64
C GLU A 5 16.12 14.53 -32.55
N LEU A 6 16.83 14.28 -31.43
CA LEU A 6 18.22 14.69 -31.21
C LEU A 6 19.22 13.65 -31.70
N SER A 7 18.76 12.47 -32.09
CA SER A 7 19.60 11.35 -32.50
C SER A 7 20.41 11.66 -33.74
N GLN A 8 21.69 11.35 -33.70
CA GLN A 8 22.57 11.41 -34.86
C GLN A 8 23.45 10.16 -34.87
N THR A 9 23.49 9.49 -35.99
CA THR A 9 24.28 8.26 -36.18
C THR A 9 25.74 8.46 -35.75
N GLY A 10 26.24 7.53 -34.92
CA GLY A 10 27.61 7.55 -34.40
C GLY A 10 27.82 8.42 -33.14
N ARG A 11 26.80 9.14 -32.68
CA ARG A 11 26.88 9.94 -31.43
C ARG A 11 26.61 9.07 -30.24
N ILE A 12 27.63 8.40 -29.70
CA ILE A 12 27.56 7.50 -28.57
C ILE A 12 28.55 7.88 -27.46
N ALA A 13 28.20 7.67 -26.21
CA ALA A 13 29.03 7.96 -25.04
C ALA A 13 29.95 6.76 -24.71
N LYS A 14 30.92 6.46 -25.55
CA LYS A 14 31.83 5.30 -25.40
C LYS A 14 32.55 5.24 -24.07
N ALA A 15 32.88 6.39 -23.48
CA ALA A 15 33.63 6.46 -22.22
C ALA A 15 32.84 5.91 -21.01
N GLN A 16 31.54 5.77 -21.13
CA GLN A 16 30.69 5.27 -20.06
C GLN A 16 30.38 3.75 -20.16
N ILE A 17 30.85 3.11 -21.22
CA ILE A 17 30.70 1.66 -21.35
C ILE A 17 31.72 1.03 -20.40
N PRO A 18 31.29 0.20 -19.43
CA PRO A 18 32.23 -0.49 -18.54
C PRO A 18 33.22 -1.33 -19.34
N VAL A 19 34.51 -1.09 -19.13
CA VAL A 19 35.62 -1.76 -19.86
C VAL A 19 35.57 -3.30 -19.67
N ASN A 20 34.91 -3.78 -18.65
CA ASN A 20 34.84 -5.19 -18.28
C ASN A 20 33.62 -5.95 -18.84
N LEU A 21 32.78 -5.31 -19.67
CA LEU A 21 31.80 -6.06 -20.45
C LEU A 21 32.56 -6.82 -21.55
N LYS A 22 33.21 -7.94 -21.16
CA LYS A 22 33.61 -8.95 -22.15
C LYS A 22 32.34 -9.30 -22.92
N PRO A 23 32.39 -9.37 -24.25
CA PRO A 23 31.29 -9.92 -25.03
C PRO A 23 30.97 -11.26 -24.38
N GLY A 24 29.77 -11.36 -23.80
CA GLY A 24 29.33 -12.56 -23.10
C GLY A 24 29.49 -13.78 -23.99
N ASN A 25 29.67 -14.95 -23.40
CA ASN A 25 29.59 -16.22 -24.13
C ASN A 25 28.44 -16.13 -25.09
N LYS A 26 28.66 -16.51 -26.36
CA LYS A 26 27.61 -16.55 -27.38
C LYS A 26 26.40 -17.22 -26.76
N LEU A 27 25.36 -16.45 -26.53
CA LEU A 27 24.10 -17.00 -26.05
C LEU A 27 23.68 -18.07 -27.06
N SER A 28 23.43 -19.29 -26.60
CA SER A 28 22.92 -20.36 -27.47
C SER A 28 21.42 -20.17 -27.75
N ILE A 29 21.11 -19.00 -28.30
CA ILE A 29 19.75 -18.67 -28.76
C ILE A 29 19.67 -19.07 -30.22
N PRO A 30 18.67 -19.87 -30.63
CA PRO A 30 18.45 -20.19 -32.04
C PRO A 30 18.36 -18.92 -32.90
N GLU A 31 19.01 -18.90 -34.05
CA GLU A 31 19.09 -17.72 -34.92
C GLU A 31 17.72 -17.18 -35.36
N ASN A 32 16.75 -18.06 -35.51
CA ASN A 32 15.37 -17.68 -35.87
C ASN A 32 14.65 -16.92 -34.79
N LEU A 33 15.14 -16.96 -33.54
CA LEU A 33 14.62 -16.20 -32.40
C LEU A 33 15.39 -14.89 -32.15
N LEU A 34 16.51 -14.71 -32.86
CA LEU A 34 17.27 -13.47 -32.76
C LEU A 34 16.60 -12.35 -33.53
N ARG A 35 16.68 -11.17 -32.98
CA ARG A 35 16.26 -9.94 -33.66
C ARG A 35 17.06 -9.73 -34.95
N LYS A 36 16.38 -9.47 -36.06
CA LYS A 36 17.03 -9.26 -37.37
C LYS A 36 17.55 -7.82 -37.54
N THR A 37 17.00 -6.87 -36.82
CA THR A 37 17.36 -5.45 -36.86
C THR A 37 17.68 -4.93 -35.48
N GLU A 38 18.64 -4.04 -35.37
CA GLU A 38 18.94 -3.37 -34.10
C GLU A 38 17.76 -2.53 -33.60
N PRO A 39 17.58 -2.40 -32.26
CA PRO A 39 16.59 -1.47 -31.72
C PRO A 39 16.93 -0.04 -32.16
N LEU A 40 15.92 0.72 -32.57
CA LEU A 40 16.07 2.14 -32.93
C LEU A 40 16.23 3.01 -31.66
N LEU A 41 17.32 2.82 -30.92
CA LEU A 41 17.65 3.65 -29.76
C LEU A 41 18.26 4.97 -30.24
N PRO A 42 18.00 6.10 -29.53
CA PRO A 42 18.57 7.38 -29.88
C PRO A 42 20.09 7.38 -29.63
N GLN A 43 20.84 7.80 -30.64
CA GLN A 43 22.30 8.00 -30.54
C GLN A 43 22.53 9.47 -30.20
N VAL A 44 22.85 9.75 -28.94
CA VAL A 44 22.99 11.10 -28.38
C VAL A 44 24.22 11.17 -27.47
N SER A 45 24.77 12.37 -27.27
CA SER A 45 25.85 12.57 -26.32
C SER A 45 25.30 12.52 -24.87
N GLU A 46 26.18 12.22 -23.91
CA GLU A 46 25.87 12.30 -22.48
C GLU A 46 25.24 13.65 -22.12
N LEU A 47 25.82 14.75 -22.59
CA LEU A 47 25.30 16.09 -22.33
C LEU A 47 23.86 16.26 -22.81
N GLN A 48 23.51 15.68 -23.98
CA GLN A 48 22.15 15.75 -24.51
C GLN A 48 21.20 14.92 -23.68
N VAL A 49 21.62 13.73 -23.20
CA VAL A 49 20.82 12.89 -22.29
C VAL A 49 20.53 13.63 -20.99
N VAL A 50 21.57 14.12 -20.32
CA VAL A 50 21.45 14.84 -19.05
C VAL A 50 20.54 16.05 -19.20
N ARG A 51 20.77 16.90 -20.22
CA ARG A 51 19.95 18.09 -20.45
C ARG A 51 18.48 17.74 -20.78
N HIS A 52 18.26 16.69 -21.56
CA HIS A 52 16.90 16.27 -21.92
C HIS A 52 16.12 15.84 -20.68
N PHE A 53 16.67 14.92 -19.90
CA PHE A 53 15.96 14.38 -18.71
C PHE A 53 15.87 15.42 -17.58
N THR A 54 16.86 16.29 -17.41
CA THR A 54 16.77 17.41 -16.46
C THR A 54 15.61 18.36 -16.84
N ARG A 55 15.51 18.75 -18.10
CA ARG A 55 14.38 19.58 -18.56
C ARG A 55 13.04 18.87 -18.43
N LEU A 56 13.02 17.57 -18.67
CA LEU A 56 11.79 16.78 -18.52
C LEU A 56 11.38 16.69 -17.05
N SER A 57 12.34 16.46 -16.13
CA SER A 57 12.08 16.43 -14.70
C SER A 57 11.53 17.75 -14.16
N GLN A 58 12.02 18.89 -14.68
CA GLN A 58 11.55 20.23 -14.30
C GLN A 58 10.09 20.50 -14.71
N LYS A 59 9.53 19.71 -15.62
CA LYS A 59 8.11 19.79 -15.99
C LYS A 59 7.20 18.96 -15.09
N ASN A 60 7.76 18.19 -14.19
CA ASN A 60 7.05 17.38 -13.21
C ASN A 60 7.19 17.99 -11.83
N PHE A 61 6.24 17.64 -10.96
CA PHE A 61 6.35 17.96 -9.55
C PHE A 61 7.45 17.13 -8.88
N SER A 62 8.13 17.74 -7.93
CA SER A 62 9.09 17.08 -7.07
C SER A 62 8.80 17.48 -5.62
N ILE A 63 8.84 16.51 -4.72
CA ILE A 63 8.65 16.76 -3.28
C ILE A 63 9.73 17.66 -2.69
N ASP A 64 10.89 17.78 -3.34
CA ASP A 64 11.97 18.66 -2.91
C ASP A 64 11.70 20.13 -3.26
N THR A 65 10.86 20.40 -4.24
CA THR A 65 10.60 21.76 -4.75
C THR A 65 9.13 22.19 -4.60
N HIS A 66 8.21 21.26 -4.45
CA HIS A 66 6.79 21.54 -4.44
C HIS A 66 6.07 20.73 -3.37
N PHE A 67 5.06 21.33 -2.77
CA PHE A 67 4.02 20.62 -2.08
C PHE A 67 2.90 20.30 -3.07
N TYR A 68 2.49 19.03 -3.16
CA TYR A 68 1.37 18.64 -3.99
C TYR A 68 0.62 17.43 -3.41
N PRO A 69 -0.71 17.44 -3.46
CA PRO A 69 -1.51 16.31 -3.04
C PRO A 69 -1.55 15.23 -4.11
N LEU A 70 -1.57 13.96 -3.68
CA LEU A 70 -1.88 12.82 -4.54
C LEU A 70 -3.04 12.03 -3.95
N GLY A 71 -3.85 11.41 -4.83
CA GLY A 71 -5.02 10.64 -4.41
C GLY A 71 -4.64 9.37 -3.65
N SER A 72 -3.93 8.45 -4.27
CA SER A 72 -3.67 7.11 -3.70
C SER A 72 -2.42 7.00 -2.83
N CYS A 73 -1.49 7.94 -2.94
CA CYS A 73 -0.23 7.94 -2.19
C CYS A 73 -0.02 9.28 -1.51
N THR A 74 0.42 9.24 -0.25
CA THR A 74 0.87 10.45 0.41
C THR A 74 2.27 10.80 -0.06
N MET A 75 2.40 11.86 -0.83
CA MET A 75 3.70 12.38 -1.28
C MET A 75 4.31 13.23 -0.17
N LYS A 76 4.97 12.58 0.76
CA LYS A 76 5.66 13.24 1.86
C LYS A 76 7.15 13.34 1.59
N TYR A 77 7.78 14.34 2.18
CA TYR A 77 9.24 14.42 2.21
C TYR A 77 9.80 13.33 3.12
N ASN A 78 10.67 12.48 2.58
CA ASN A 78 11.41 11.49 3.36
C ASN A 78 12.77 12.09 3.75
N PRO A 79 13.12 12.15 5.05
CA PRO A 79 14.43 12.63 5.48
C PRO A 79 15.58 11.87 4.79
N ARG A 80 16.56 12.58 4.26
CA ARG A 80 17.65 11.97 3.48
C ARG A 80 18.44 10.92 4.27
N GLY A 81 18.54 11.08 5.60
CA GLY A 81 19.20 10.10 6.47
C GLY A 81 18.56 8.72 6.46
N VAL A 82 17.26 8.62 6.18
CA VAL A 82 16.53 7.35 6.11
C VAL A 82 17.10 6.44 5.02
N HIS A 83 17.42 7.00 3.85
CA HIS A 83 18.04 6.24 2.76
C HIS A 83 19.39 5.61 3.16
N ARG A 84 20.18 6.34 3.95
CA ARG A 84 21.46 5.81 4.46
C ARG A 84 21.24 4.62 5.39
N LEU A 85 20.25 4.70 6.27
CA LEU A 85 19.91 3.60 7.18
C LEU A 85 19.37 2.39 6.41
N ALA A 86 18.45 2.61 5.45
CA ALA A 86 17.91 1.56 4.60
C ALA A 86 18.98 0.87 3.73
N SER A 87 20.08 1.57 3.42
CA SER A 87 21.17 1.07 2.58
C SER A 87 22.33 0.44 3.39
N LEU A 88 22.14 0.19 4.70
CA LEU A 88 23.16 -0.50 5.48
C LEU A 88 23.42 -1.91 4.92
N PRO A 89 24.68 -2.27 4.57
CA PRO A 89 24.98 -3.51 3.86
C PRO A 89 24.47 -4.77 4.56
N ASN A 90 24.51 -4.79 5.88
CA ASN A 90 24.07 -5.93 6.67
C ASN A 90 22.56 -6.19 6.64
N PHE A 91 21.77 -5.20 6.23
CA PHE A 91 20.33 -5.37 5.98
C PHE A 91 20.07 -5.56 4.48
N LEU A 92 20.68 -4.72 3.62
CA LEU A 92 20.40 -4.71 2.19
C LEU A 92 20.85 -5.98 1.48
N ASN A 93 22.00 -6.57 1.88
CA ASN A 93 22.63 -7.69 1.18
C ASN A 93 22.26 -9.07 1.78
N GLN A 94 21.26 -9.13 2.65
CA GLN A 94 20.79 -10.41 3.17
C GLN A 94 19.96 -11.16 2.13
N HIS A 95 20.26 -12.43 1.96
CA HIS A 95 19.45 -13.31 1.12
C HIS A 95 18.14 -13.67 1.84
N PRO A 96 16.97 -13.69 1.17
CA PRO A 96 15.70 -14.03 1.84
C PRO A 96 15.65 -15.42 2.50
N LEU A 97 16.46 -16.36 2.02
CA LEU A 97 16.58 -17.72 2.57
C LEU A 97 17.84 -17.91 3.41
N ILE A 98 18.40 -16.83 3.97
CA ILE A 98 19.49 -16.93 4.94
C ILE A 98 19.04 -17.68 6.19
N THR A 99 19.94 -18.45 6.81
CA THR A 99 19.60 -19.18 8.03
C THR A 99 19.29 -18.25 9.19
N GLU A 100 18.43 -18.70 10.08
CA GLU A 100 17.93 -17.90 11.21
C GLU A 100 19.07 -17.35 12.08
N GLU A 101 20.12 -18.14 12.32
CA GLU A 101 21.27 -17.73 13.13
C GLU A 101 22.01 -16.52 12.54
N ASN A 102 21.94 -16.34 11.23
CA ASN A 102 22.65 -15.29 10.50
C ASN A 102 21.80 -14.02 10.24
N CYS A 103 20.52 -14.01 10.63
CA CYS A 103 19.61 -12.87 10.41
C CYS A 103 18.96 -12.34 11.69
N GLN A 104 19.49 -12.65 12.86
CA GLN A 104 18.93 -12.25 14.16
C GLN A 104 18.70 -10.73 14.29
N GLY A 105 19.59 -9.90 13.75
CA GLY A 105 19.44 -8.46 13.74
C GLY A 105 18.23 -8.00 12.94
N THR A 106 17.97 -8.61 11.79
CA THR A 106 16.80 -8.32 10.96
C THR A 106 15.51 -8.80 11.63
N LEU A 107 15.52 -10.00 12.21
CA LEU A 107 14.37 -10.54 12.95
C LEU A 107 14.03 -9.65 14.14
N ARG A 108 15.03 -9.19 14.88
CA ARG A 108 14.83 -8.24 16.00
C ARG A 108 14.23 -6.92 15.52
N CYS A 109 14.74 -6.37 14.42
CA CYS A 109 14.21 -5.14 13.82
C CYS A 109 12.72 -5.31 13.45
N LEU A 110 12.33 -6.42 12.82
CA LEU A 110 10.96 -6.74 12.48
C LEU A 110 10.08 -6.90 13.74
N TYR A 111 10.57 -7.60 14.74
CA TYR A 111 9.86 -7.79 15.99
C TYR A 111 9.61 -6.45 16.72
N GLU A 112 10.66 -5.65 16.92
CA GLU A 112 10.53 -4.32 17.55
C GLU A 112 9.58 -3.42 16.76
N PHE A 113 9.59 -3.52 15.43
CA PHE A 113 8.68 -2.77 14.57
C PHE A 113 7.22 -3.21 14.74
N GLN A 114 6.95 -4.51 14.89
CA GLN A 114 5.60 -5.00 15.22
C GLN A 114 5.11 -4.42 16.55
N GLU A 115 5.96 -4.38 17.59
CA GLU A 115 5.60 -3.82 18.90
C GLU A 115 5.30 -2.32 18.79
N ILE A 116 6.08 -1.56 18.03
CA ILE A 116 5.82 -0.15 17.74
C ILE A 116 4.46 0.02 17.06
N LEU A 117 4.16 -0.79 16.07
CA LEU A 117 2.88 -0.71 15.35
C LEU A 117 1.69 -1.09 16.23
N LYS A 118 1.84 -2.06 17.12
CA LYS A 118 0.81 -2.40 18.13
C LYS A 118 0.51 -1.19 19.01
N GLU A 119 1.54 -0.55 19.54
CA GLU A 119 1.38 0.63 20.39
C GLU A 119 0.70 1.78 19.65
N VAL A 120 1.15 2.07 18.42
CA VAL A 120 0.63 3.18 17.61
C VAL A 120 -0.83 2.98 17.18
N THR A 121 -1.24 1.73 16.98
CA THR A 121 -2.59 1.40 16.48
C THR A 121 -3.55 0.95 17.56
N GLY A 122 -3.07 0.56 18.74
CA GLY A 122 -3.88 -0.07 19.78
C GLY A 122 -4.34 -1.49 19.46
N MET A 123 -3.76 -2.11 18.43
CA MET A 123 -4.10 -3.49 18.02
C MET A 123 -3.31 -4.51 18.84
N ALA A 124 -3.93 -5.65 19.15
CA ALA A 124 -3.31 -6.71 19.94
C ALA A 124 -2.18 -7.45 19.22
N GLY A 125 -2.20 -7.51 17.89
CA GLY A 125 -1.21 -8.19 17.07
C GLY A 125 -0.99 -7.50 15.74
N VAL A 126 0.20 -7.68 15.16
CA VAL A 126 0.59 -7.12 13.87
C VAL A 126 1.29 -8.18 13.04
N SER A 127 0.96 -8.27 11.76
CA SER A 127 1.72 -9.02 10.76
C SER A 127 2.38 -8.07 9.77
N LEU A 128 3.66 -8.32 9.48
CA LEU A 128 4.44 -7.58 8.47
C LEU A 128 4.53 -8.35 7.13
N THR A 129 3.83 -9.47 7.00
CA THR A 129 3.93 -10.36 5.83
C THR A 129 3.29 -9.79 4.55
N PRO A 130 2.13 -9.10 4.59
CA PRO A 130 1.53 -8.57 3.37
C PRO A 130 2.46 -7.59 2.65
N MET A 131 2.63 -7.76 1.34
CA MET A 131 3.58 -6.98 0.54
C MET A 131 3.00 -5.68 -0.03
N ALA A 132 1.69 -5.51 0.03
CA ALA A 132 0.99 -4.33 -0.47
C ALA A 132 -0.27 -4.05 0.34
N GLY A 133 -0.78 -2.81 0.30
CA GLY A 133 -2.02 -2.44 0.97
C GLY A 133 -3.18 -3.35 0.60
N ALA A 134 -3.38 -3.62 -0.70
CA ALA A 134 -4.42 -4.54 -1.17
C ALA A 134 -4.27 -5.97 -0.64
N GLN A 135 -3.06 -6.46 -0.41
CA GLN A 135 -2.85 -7.77 0.22
C GLN A 135 -3.16 -7.74 1.71
N GLY A 136 -2.79 -6.67 2.41
CA GLY A 136 -3.16 -6.47 3.81
C GLY A 136 -4.68 -6.37 3.98
N GLU A 137 -5.32 -5.65 3.07
CA GLU A 137 -6.78 -5.52 3.03
C GLU A 137 -7.47 -6.87 2.81
N PHE A 138 -7.05 -7.62 1.78
CA PHE A 138 -7.56 -8.97 1.52
C PHE A 138 -7.32 -9.91 2.72
N ALA A 139 -6.11 -9.90 3.30
CA ALA A 139 -5.78 -10.72 4.46
C ALA A 139 -6.69 -10.43 5.65
N GLY A 140 -6.96 -9.16 5.95
CA GLY A 140 -7.83 -8.77 7.04
C GLY A 140 -9.28 -9.20 6.82
N VAL A 141 -9.83 -9.08 5.61
CA VAL A 141 -11.19 -9.59 5.30
C VAL A 141 -11.22 -11.12 5.36
N ALA A 142 -10.15 -11.80 4.91
CA ALA A 142 -10.02 -13.25 5.02
C ALA A 142 -9.95 -13.71 6.49
N MET A 143 -9.32 -12.93 7.37
CA MET A 143 -9.31 -13.19 8.82
C MET A 143 -10.73 -13.12 9.40
N ILE A 144 -11.52 -12.11 9.02
CA ILE A 144 -12.94 -12.00 9.42
C ILE A 144 -13.72 -13.22 8.96
N LYS A 145 -13.51 -13.66 7.71
CA LYS A 145 -14.14 -14.87 7.19
C LYS A 145 -13.75 -16.12 7.98
N ALA A 146 -12.47 -16.29 8.28
CA ALA A 146 -11.96 -17.39 9.06
C ALA A 146 -12.51 -17.38 10.50
N TYR A 147 -12.63 -16.20 11.11
CA TYR A 147 -13.23 -16.03 12.42
C TYR A 147 -14.67 -16.54 12.46
N HIS A 148 -15.53 -16.11 11.54
CA HIS A 148 -16.90 -16.58 11.48
C HIS A 148 -16.99 -18.09 11.17
N ALA A 149 -16.15 -18.57 10.24
CA ALA A 149 -16.10 -19.99 9.91
C ALA A 149 -15.70 -20.88 11.10
N SER A 150 -14.70 -20.45 11.90
CA SER A 150 -14.24 -21.18 13.09
C SER A 150 -15.32 -21.29 14.18
N ARG A 151 -16.27 -20.35 14.19
CA ARG A 151 -17.42 -20.34 15.10
C ARG A 151 -18.64 -21.09 14.54
N GLY A 152 -18.54 -21.66 13.34
CA GLY A 152 -19.63 -22.32 12.65
C GLY A 152 -20.72 -21.38 12.11
N ASP A 153 -20.48 -20.06 12.13
CA ASP A 153 -21.43 -19.04 11.69
C ASP A 153 -21.40 -18.85 10.17
N LYS A 154 -22.05 -19.77 9.46
CA LYS A 154 -22.12 -19.76 7.99
C LYS A 154 -23.13 -18.77 7.43
N ALA A 155 -23.94 -18.14 8.27
CA ALA A 155 -24.94 -17.17 7.84
C ALA A 155 -24.34 -15.80 7.47
N ARG A 156 -23.12 -15.50 7.91
CA ARG A 156 -22.40 -14.24 7.68
C ARG A 156 -21.91 -14.13 6.23
N THR A 157 -22.75 -13.60 5.37
CA THR A 157 -22.51 -13.55 3.90
C THR A 157 -22.42 -12.14 3.34
N GLU A 158 -22.70 -11.12 4.14
CA GLU A 158 -22.69 -9.72 3.71
C GLU A 158 -21.60 -8.93 4.41
N PHE A 159 -20.95 -8.03 3.65
CA PHE A 159 -19.98 -7.07 4.14
C PHE A 159 -20.50 -5.67 3.85
N LEU A 160 -20.59 -4.83 4.88
CA LEU A 160 -21.10 -3.46 4.77
C LEU A 160 -19.96 -2.53 4.43
N ILE A 161 -20.17 -1.62 3.48
CA ILE A 161 -19.15 -0.67 3.01
C ILE A 161 -19.81 0.68 2.77
N PRO A 162 -19.34 1.77 3.42
CA PRO A 162 -19.85 3.11 3.14
C PRO A 162 -19.60 3.52 1.67
N ASP A 163 -20.51 4.29 1.09
CA ASP A 163 -20.40 4.81 -0.28
C ASP A 163 -19.18 5.70 -0.51
N ALA A 164 -18.64 6.30 0.55
CA ALA A 164 -17.40 7.07 0.54
C ALA A 164 -16.12 6.22 0.68
N ALA A 165 -16.23 4.88 0.60
CA ALA A 165 -15.08 3.99 0.74
C ALA A 165 -14.18 3.99 -0.51
N HIS A 166 -12.93 3.56 -0.34
CA HIS A 166 -12.04 3.31 -1.47
C HIS A 166 -12.51 2.11 -2.29
N GLY A 167 -12.35 2.17 -3.62
CA GLY A 167 -12.82 1.13 -4.54
C GLY A 167 -12.25 -0.28 -4.32
N THR A 168 -11.11 -0.42 -3.63
CA THR A 168 -10.56 -1.73 -3.26
C THR A 168 -11.31 -2.40 -2.12
N ASN A 169 -12.03 -1.66 -1.28
CA ASN A 169 -12.76 -2.22 -0.15
C ASN A 169 -13.85 -3.21 -0.61
N PRO A 170 -14.77 -2.83 -1.53
CA PRO A 170 -15.73 -3.79 -2.07
C PRO A 170 -15.04 -4.93 -2.84
N ALA A 171 -13.96 -4.67 -3.56
CA ALA A 171 -13.23 -5.70 -4.28
C ALA A 171 -12.67 -6.78 -3.35
N SER A 172 -12.03 -6.40 -2.25
CA SER A 172 -11.49 -7.33 -1.25
C SER A 172 -12.59 -8.16 -0.58
N ALA A 173 -13.74 -7.55 -0.27
CA ALA A 173 -14.90 -8.28 0.27
C ALA A 173 -15.43 -9.34 -0.71
N VAL A 174 -15.59 -8.97 -1.99
CA VAL A 174 -16.04 -9.88 -3.05
C VAL A 174 -15.04 -11.01 -3.28
N MET A 175 -13.74 -10.73 -3.29
CA MET A 175 -12.69 -11.75 -3.42
C MET A 175 -12.74 -12.77 -2.28
N CYS A 176 -13.15 -12.37 -1.09
CA CYS A 176 -13.38 -13.27 0.03
C CYS A 176 -14.75 -13.98 -0.04
N GLY A 177 -15.56 -13.74 -1.07
CA GLY A 177 -16.86 -14.38 -1.28
C GLY A 177 -18.01 -13.76 -0.50
N TYR A 178 -17.86 -12.53 -0.04
CA TYR A 178 -18.94 -11.76 0.56
C TYR A 178 -19.77 -11.01 -0.50
N LYS A 179 -21.04 -10.81 -0.21
CA LYS A 179 -21.87 -9.83 -0.90
C LYS A 179 -21.61 -8.46 -0.27
N VAL A 180 -21.37 -7.46 -1.08
CA VAL A 180 -21.22 -6.08 -0.61
C VAL A 180 -22.59 -5.43 -0.51
N ARG A 181 -22.82 -4.77 0.62
CA ARG A 181 -23.96 -3.90 0.82
C ARG A 181 -23.46 -2.49 1.13
N GLU A 182 -23.77 -1.57 0.24
CA GLU A 182 -23.39 -0.17 0.38
C GLU A 182 -24.26 0.53 1.42
N ILE A 183 -23.63 1.38 2.25
CA ILE A 183 -24.28 2.21 3.25
C ILE A 183 -24.07 3.67 2.85
N PRO A 184 -25.14 4.46 2.71
CA PRO A 184 -25.01 5.86 2.34
C PRO A 184 -24.35 6.69 3.46
N THR A 185 -23.70 7.78 3.06
CA THR A 185 -23.30 8.85 3.96
C THR A 185 -24.45 9.85 4.14
N ASN A 186 -24.54 10.44 5.33
CA ASN A 186 -25.48 11.53 5.60
C ASN A 186 -24.98 12.88 5.06
N ARG A 187 -25.77 13.92 5.18
CA ARG A 187 -25.41 15.28 4.71
C ARG A 187 -24.17 15.89 5.38
N ALA A 188 -23.79 15.38 6.55
CA ALA A 188 -22.60 15.83 7.27
C ALA A 188 -21.33 15.03 6.90
N GLY A 189 -21.46 14.01 6.04
CA GLY A 189 -20.39 13.15 5.59
C GLY A 189 -20.07 11.97 6.52
N ASP A 190 -20.85 11.76 7.57
CA ASP A 190 -20.76 10.56 8.43
C ASP A 190 -21.59 9.41 7.83
N VAL A 191 -21.38 8.20 8.28
CA VAL A 191 -22.20 7.04 7.94
C VAL A 191 -23.65 7.29 8.42
N ASP A 192 -24.64 7.03 7.57
CA ASP A 192 -26.04 7.15 7.95
C ASP A 192 -26.43 5.99 8.89
N LEU A 193 -26.56 6.29 10.18
CA LEU A 193 -26.93 5.30 11.20
C LEU A 193 -28.33 4.71 11.01
N VAL A 194 -29.25 5.47 10.41
CA VAL A 194 -30.61 4.96 10.15
C VAL A 194 -30.53 3.89 9.06
N ALA A 195 -29.82 4.17 7.98
CA ALA A 195 -29.59 3.20 6.91
C ALA A 195 -28.77 2.00 7.42
N LEU A 196 -27.77 2.22 8.25
CA LEU A 196 -26.97 1.16 8.85
C LEU A 196 -27.85 0.22 9.68
N ASN A 197 -28.63 0.76 10.62
CA ASN A 197 -29.53 -0.04 11.47
C ASN A 197 -30.59 -0.82 10.68
N ALA A 198 -31.03 -0.30 9.54
CA ALA A 198 -32.01 -0.97 8.70
C ALA A 198 -31.50 -2.23 8.01
N VAL A 199 -30.16 -2.40 7.88
CA VAL A 199 -29.56 -3.49 7.13
C VAL A 199 -28.70 -4.43 7.97
N VAL A 200 -28.25 -3.99 9.13
CA VAL A 200 -27.46 -4.83 10.05
C VAL A 200 -28.29 -5.99 10.59
N GLY A 201 -27.74 -7.20 10.56
CA GLY A 201 -28.43 -8.38 11.03
C GLY A 201 -27.58 -9.64 11.02
N PRO A 202 -28.24 -10.83 11.11
CA PRO A 202 -27.54 -12.12 11.20
C PRO A 202 -26.63 -12.45 10.02
N HIS A 203 -26.84 -11.80 8.86
CA HIS A 203 -26.03 -12.00 7.67
C HIS A 203 -24.81 -11.08 7.58
N THR A 204 -24.73 -10.09 8.46
CA THR A 204 -23.62 -9.11 8.48
C THR A 204 -22.36 -9.75 9.04
N ALA A 205 -21.33 -9.92 8.21
CA ALA A 205 -20.02 -10.39 8.65
C ALA A 205 -19.20 -9.26 9.29
N GLY A 206 -19.34 -8.06 8.78
CA GLY A 206 -18.66 -6.89 9.31
C GLY A 206 -18.92 -5.63 8.47
N ILE A 207 -18.30 -4.56 8.90
CA ILE A 207 -18.24 -3.28 8.17
C ILE A 207 -16.78 -2.89 7.95
N MET A 208 -16.44 -2.39 6.77
CA MET A 208 -15.13 -1.83 6.48
C MET A 208 -15.27 -0.34 6.18
N LEU A 209 -14.54 0.48 6.90
CA LEU A 209 -14.54 1.92 6.69
C LEU A 209 -13.17 2.53 6.92
N THR A 210 -12.94 3.67 6.32
CA THR A 210 -11.78 4.52 6.52
C THR A 210 -12.15 5.65 7.48
N ASN A 211 -11.31 5.97 8.44
CA ASN A 211 -11.55 7.07 9.35
C ASN A 211 -10.27 7.93 9.55
N PRO A 212 -10.21 9.19 9.13
CA PRO A 212 -11.24 9.93 8.35
C PRO A 212 -11.60 9.27 7.03
N SER A 213 -12.84 9.51 6.56
CA SER A 213 -13.32 8.99 5.27
C SER A 213 -12.55 9.57 4.09
N THR A 214 -12.76 9.05 2.87
CA THR A 214 -12.18 9.63 1.65
C THR A 214 -12.65 11.05 1.36
N LEU A 215 -13.74 11.50 2.00
CA LEU A 215 -14.20 12.89 1.97
C LEU A 215 -13.42 13.81 2.91
N GLY A 216 -12.52 13.25 3.74
CA GLY A 216 -11.76 14.00 4.75
C GLY A 216 -12.54 14.25 6.04
N VAL A 217 -13.68 13.61 6.24
CA VAL A 217 -14.52 13.75 7.42
C VAL A 217 -14.19 12.63 8.42
N PHE A 218 -13.87 13.02 9.67
CA PHE A 218 -13.72 12.06 10.76
C PHE A 218 -15.10 11.53 11.17
N GLU A 219 -15.26 10.21 11.19
CA GLU A 219 -16.51 9.56 11.60
C GLU A 219 -16.75 9.77 13.10
N ARG A 220 -17.64 10.70 13.42
CA ARG A 220 -17.92 11.11 14.79
C ARG A 220 -18.75 10.10 15.57
N GLN A 221 -19.41 9.20 14.87
CA GLN A 221 -20.31 8.20 15.44
C GLN A 221 -19.67 6.81 15.47
N ILE A 222 -18.33 6.73 15.39
CA ILE A 222 -17.61 5.45 15.27
C ILE A 222 -17.90 4.50 16.44
N GLU A 223 -18.06 5.01 17.66
CA GLU A 223 -18.41 4.18 18.82
C GLU A 223 -19.81 3.56 18.69
N GLN A 224 -20.77 4.34 18.14
CA GLN A 224 -22.13 3.83 17.89
C GLN A 224 -22.13 2.78 16.78
N ILE A 225 -21.39 3.01 15.71
CA ILE A 225 -21.19 2.05 14.62
C ILE A 225 -20.59 0.75 15.17
N ALA A 226 -19.53 0.85 15.97
CA ALA A 226 -18.90 -0.29 16.61
C ALA A 226 -19.91 -1.08 17.46
N HIS A 227 -20.66 -0.39 18.29
CA HIS A 227 -21.68 -1.02 19.12
C HIS A 227 -22.76 -1.76 18.30
N ILE A 228 -23.30 -1.14 17.26
CA ILE A 228 -24.32 -1.73 16.39
C ILE A 228 -23.80 -3.01 15.72
N ILE A 229 -22.59 -2.95 15.17
CA ILE A 229 -22.00 -4.09 14.45
C ILE A 229 -21.65 -5.23 15.42
N HIS A 230 -21.04 -4.92 16.55
CA HIS A 230 -20.68 -5.93 17.56
C HIS A 230 -21.91 -6.59 18.17
N GLN A 231 -22.97 -5.83 18.47
CA GLN A 231 -24.23 -6.41 18.95
C GLN A 231 -24.86 -7.39 17.95
N ALA A 232 -24.73 -7.12 16.66
CA ALA A 232 -25.14 -8.04 15.62
C ALA A 232 -24.18 -9.23 15.44
N GLY A 233 -23.05 -9.27 16.14
CA GLY A 233 -22.00 -10.29 16.03
C GLY A 233 -21.08 -10.15 14.83
N GLY A 234 -21.12 -9.01 14.14
CA GLY A 234 -20.17 -8.63 13.09
C GLY A 234 -18.86 -8.05 13.64
N LEU A 235 -17.88 -7.79 12.77
CA LEU A 235 -16.60 -7.22 13.11
C LEU A 235 -16.36 -5.89 12.38
N LEU A 236 -15.58 -4.99 13.02
CA LEU A 236 -15.16 -3.74 12.40
C LEU A 236 -13.79 -3.88 11.77
N TYR A 237 -13.72 -3.47 10.51
CA TYR A 237 -12.47 -3.37 9.75
C TYR A 237 -12.12 -1.90 9.50
N TYR A 238 -10.91 -1.50 9.87
CA TYR A 238 -10.36 -0.19 9.59
C TYR A 238 -9.47 -0.21 8.35
N ASP A 239 -9.86 0.52 7.31
CA ASP A 239 -8.95 0.83 6.21
C ASP A 239 -8.01 1.94 6.67
N GLY A 240 -6.85 1.51 7.16
CA GLY A 240 -5.78 2.39 7.66
C GLY A 240 -4.71 2.66 6.60
N ALA A 241 -5.02 2.48 5.31
CA ALA A 241 -4.07 2.75 4.23
C ALA A 241 -3.39 4.11 4.41
N ASN A 242 -4.10 5.08 4.98
CA ASN A 242 -3.60 6.41 5.29
C ASN A 242 -3.88 6.79 6.75
N LEU A 243 -3.03 6.31 7.66
CA LEU A 243 -3.13 6.59 9.10
C LEU A 243 -2.66 8.02 9.48
N ASN A 244 -2.15 8.79 8.53
CA ASN A 244 -1.49 10.09 8.76
C ASN A 244 -2.34 11.07 9.56
N ALA A 245 -3.64 11.13 9.29
CA ALA A 245 -4.53 12.12 9.91
C ALA A 245 -4.73 11.91 11.41
N ILE A 246 -4.66 10.67 11.88
CA ILE A 246 -4.97 10.29 13.27
C ILE A 246 -3.74 9.85 14.07
N LEU A 247 -2.59 9.68 13.42
CA LEU A 247 -1.35 9.24 14.06
C LEU A 247 -1.04 10.09 15.31
N ALA A 248 -0.79 9.44 16.43
CA ALA A 248 -0.53 10.06 17.75
C ALA A 248 -1.70 10.93 18.31
N LYS A 249 -2.88 10.86 17.69
CA LYS A 249 -4.10 11.54 18.17
C LYS A 249 -5.13 10.57 18.72
N ILE A 250 -5.35 9.48 18.01
CA ILE A 250 -6.26 8.41 18.41
C ILE A 250 -5.76 7.10 17.81
N ARG A 251 -6.05 5.98 18.45
CA ARG A 251 -5.65 4.67 17.99
C ARG A 251 -6.88 3.90 17.48
N PRO A 252 -6.81 3.26 16.31
CA PRO A 252 -7.94 2.46 15.77
C PRO A 252 -8.48 1.41 16.74
N GLY A 253 -7.61 0.70 17.45
CA GLY A 253 -8.04 -0.28 18.46
C GLY A 253 -8.93 0.31 19.55
N ASP A 254 -8.65 1.55 19.98
CA ASP A 254 -9.44 2.23 21.02
C ASP A 254 -10.81 2.70 20.50
N MET A 255 -10.99 2.79 19.17
CA MET A 255 -12.28 3.10 18.55
C MET A 255 -13.17 1.87 18.33
N GLY A 256 -12.72 0.68 18.73
CA GLY A 256 -13.47 -0.56 18.59
C GLY A 256 -13.23 -1.33 17.29
N PHE A 257 -12.20 -1.01 16.53
CA PHE A 257 -11.82 -1.78 15.36
C PHE A 257 -11.15 -3.11 15.75
N ASP A 258 -11.61 -4.20 15.10
CA ASP A 258 -11.13 -5.57 15.37
C ASP A 258 -9.98 -5.93 14.43
N VAL A 259 -10.01 -5.46 13.20
CA VAL A 259 -9.03 -5.74 12.15
C VAL A 259 -8.69 -4.45 11.42
N MET A 260 -7.44 -4.33 10.99
CA MET A 260 -7.02 -3.21 10.15
C MET A 260 -5.87 -3.57 9.23
N HIS A 261 -5.70 -2.81 8.18
CA HIS A 261 -4.42 -2.72 7.47
C HIS A 261 -3.90 -1.29 7.48
N LEU A 262 -2.62 -1.12 7.25
CA LEU A 262 -2.00 0.19 7.03
C LEU A 262 -0.89 0.09 5.97
N ASN A 263 -0.58 1.21 5.33
CA ASN A 263 0.49 1.30 4.36
C ASN A 263 1.67 2.08 4.94
N LEU A 264 2.80 1.39 5.10
CA LEU A 264 4.02 2.00 5.65
C LEU A 264 4.51 3.15 4.77
N HIS A 265 4.47 2.98 3.45
CA HIS A 265 4.89 3.99 2.48
C HIS A 265 3.99 5.24 2.41
N LYS A 266 2.79 5.21 3.01
CA LYS A 266 1.92 6.38 3.13
C LYS A 266 2.13 7.12 4.44
N THR A 267 2.12 6.42 5.56
CA THR A 267 2.16 7.02 6.91
C THR A 267 3.60 7.20 7.40
N PHE A 268 4.48 6.27 7.11
CA PHE A 268 5.88 6.31 7.54
C PHE A 268 6.81 6.58 6.34
N ALA A 269 8.09 6.82 6.61
CA ALA A 269 9.09 7.03 5.59
C ALA A 269 9.56 5.69 5.02
N THR A 270 9.38 5.48 3.74
CA THR A 270 9.88 4.30 2.99
C THR A 270 10.38 4.70 1.63
#